data_ab06badc7936ea80e71235b8ed6a34a0
#
_entry.id   ab06badc7936ea80e71235b8ed6a34a0
#
_cell.length_a   1.000
_cell.length_b   1.000
_cell.length_c   1.000
_cell.angle_alpha   90.00
_cell.angle_beta   90.00
_cell.angle_gamma   90.00
#
_symmetry.space_group_name_H-M   'P 1'
#
loop_
_entity.id
_entity.type
_entity.pdbx_description
1 polymer ?
#
loop_
_entity_poly.entity_id
_entity_poly.type
_entity_poly.pdbx_seq_one_letter_code
_entity_poly.pdbx_strand_id
1 'polypeptide(L)' 'MIKKLSNIKIKSSFIEHPPKKKKMDYKISYYLITGEFEQPIVINKEGYLIDGYTTYLICKNRNKKYVRVVRG' A
#
# COMPACT_ATOMS: atom_id res chain seq x y z
N MET A 1 8.72 9.33 5.26
CA MET A 1 9.75 8.95 4.27
C MET A 1 9.07 8.72 2.93
N ILE A 2 9.68 9.19 1.87
CA ILE A 2 9.17 8.98 0.52
C ILE A 2 9.99 7.88 -0.13
N LYS A 3 9.31 6.95 -0.77
CA LYS A 3 9.98 5.82 -1.42
C LYS A 3 9.36 5.58 -2.79
N LYS A 4 10.19 5.13 -3.73
CA LYS A 4 9.71 4.73 -5.05
C LYS A 4 8.91 3.44 -4.92
N LEU A 5 7.69 3.42 -5.46
CA LEU A 5 6.79 2.28 -5.29
C LEU A 5 7.42 0.98 -5.80
N SER A 6 8.12 1.04 -6.92
CA SER A 6 8.78 -0.14 -7.51
C SER A 6 9.93 -0.69 -6.66
N ASN A 7 10.41 0.07 -5.68
CA ASN A 7 11.46 -0.36 -4.76
C ASN A 7 10.94 -1.03 -3.50
N ILE A 8 9.62 -1.06 -3.31
CA ILE A 8 9.01 -1.76 -2.17
C ILE A 8 8.92 -3.24 -2.52
N LYS A 9 9.51 -4.08 -1.67
CA LYS A 9 9.51 -5.52 -1.88
C LYS A 9 8.27 -6.13 -1.24
N ILE A 10 7.63 -7.06 -1.94
CA ILE A 10 6.40 -7.70 -1.46
C ILE A 10 6.66 -9.18 -1.27
N LYS A 11 6.40 -9.67 -0.06
CA LYS A 11 6.53 -11.11 0.23
C LYS A 11 5.39 -11.88 -0.42
N SER A 12 5.67 -13.13 -0.81
CA SER A 12 4.70 -13.98 -1.49
C SER A 12 3.41 -14.18 -0.68
N SER A 13 3.50 -14.18 0.65
CA SER A 13 2.32 -14.32 1.50
C SER A 13 1.26 -13.24 1.25
N PHE A 14 1.69 -12.01 0.95
CA PHE A 14 0.75 -10.95 0.59
C PHE A 14 0.14 -11.20 -0.78
N ILE A 15 0.96 -11.61 -1.74
CA ILE A 15 0.51 -11.86 -3.11
C ILE A 15 -0.50 -13.01 -3.16
N GLU A 16 -0.28 -14.04 -2.34
CA GLU A 16 -1.16 -15.20 -2.26
C GLU A 16 -2.48 -14.92 -1.54
N HIS A 17 -2.53 -13.86 -0.74
CA HIS A 17 -3.71 -13.50 0.04
C HIS A 17 -4.09 -12.05 -0.22
N PRO A 18 -4.56 -11.74 -1.46
CA PRO A 18 -4.95 -10.37 -1.79
C PRO A 18 -6.17 -9.95 -0.98
N PRO A 19 -6.34 -8.64 -0.75
CA PRO A 19 -7.52 -8.16 -0.04
C PRO A 19 -8.80 -8.45 -0.83
N LYS A 20 -9.89 -8.71 -0.10
CA LYS A 20 -11.18 -8.94 -0.73
C LYS A 20 -11.67 -7.66 -1.41
N LYS A 21 -12.51 -7.82 -2.43
CA LYS A 21 -13.04 -6.70 -3.19
C LYS A 21 -13.74 -5.67 -2.30
N LYS A 22 -14.51 -6.12 -1.33
CA LYS A 22 -15.19 -5.22 -0.38
C LYS A 22 -14.21 -4.31 0.35
N LYS A 23 -13.11 -4.88 0.82
CA LYS A 23 -12.07 -4.12 1.51
C LYS A 23 -11.39 -3.12 0.58
N MET A 24 -11.08 -3.54 -0.65
CA MET A 24 -10.51 -2.66 -1.66
C MET A 24 -11.44 -1.50 -1.97
N ASP A 25 -12.72 -1.78 -2.21
CA ASP A 25 -13.71 -0.75 -2.55
C ASP A 25 -13.85 0.26 -1.39
N TYR A 26 -13.89 -0.22 -0.16
CA TYR A 26 -13.96 0.66 1.01
C TYR A 26 -12.73 1.57 1.10
N LYS A 27 -11.54 1.02 0.95
CA LYS A 27 -10.30 1.78 1.06
C LYS A 27 -10.16 2.80 -0.08
N ILE A 28 -10.58 2.43 -1.29
CA ILE A 28 -10.59 3.35 -2.43
C ILE A 28 -11.55 4.50 -2.18
N SER A 29 -12.77 4.19 -1.71
CA SER A 29 -13.77 5.21 -1.39
C SER A 29 -13.27 6.16 -0.31
N TYR A 30 -12.63 5.63 0.71
CA TYR A 30 -12.05 6.44 1.78
C TYR A 30 -11.03 7.43 1.20
N TYR A 31 -10.13 6.95 0.34
CA TYR A 31 -9.13 7.81 -0.29
C TYR A 31 -9.78 8.89 -1.17
N LEU A 32 -10.79 8.52 -1.96
CA LEU A 32 -11.46 9.48 -2.86
C LEU A 32 -12.21 10.55 -2.10
N ILE A 33 -12.77 10.22 -0.94
CA ILE A 33 -13.54 11.17 -0.13
C ILE A 33 -12.63 12.06 0.70
N THR A 34 -11.62 11.50 1.34
CA THR A 34 -10.78 12.24 2.30
C THR A 34 -9.48 12.78 1.69
N GLY A 35 -9.06 12.24 0.56
CA GLY A 35 -7.76 12.58 -0.03
C GLY A 35 -6.58 11.89 0.67
N GLU A 36 -6.85 11.05 1.66
CA GLU A 36 -5.82 10.37 2.43
C GLU A 36 -6.09 8.87 2.47
N PHE A 37 -5.03 8.08 2.63
CA PHE A 37 -5.18 6.64 2.84
C PHE A 37 -5.49 6.37 4.31
N GLU A 38 -6.41 5.44 4.56
CA GLU A 38 -6.78 5.07 5.93
C GLU A 38 -5.59 4.46 6.68
N GLN A 39 -4.75 3.74 5.96
CA GLN A 39 -3.63 3.04 6.57
C GLN A 39 -2.34 3.32 5.79
N PRO A 40 -1.23 3.65 6.47
CA PRO A 40 0.02 3.90 5.77
C PRO A 40 0.66 2.60 5.27
N ILE A 41 1.54 2.74 4.29
CA ILE A 41 2.41 1.64 3.88
C ILE A 41 3.55 1.58 4.88
N VAL A 42 3.73 0.43 5.53
CA VAL A 42 4.78 0.21 6.51
C VAL A 42 5.79 -0.78 5.93
N ILE A 43 7.06 -0.41 5.97
CA ILE A 43 8.13 -1.29 5.47
C ILE A 43 9.13 -1.56 6.61
N ASN A 44 9.84 -2.69 6.50
CA ASN A 44 10.93 -2.97 7.43
C ASN A 44 12.24 -2.39 6.89
N LYS A 45 13.33 -2.57 7.62
CA LYS A 45 14.64 -1.99 7.26
C LYS A 45 15.21 -2.58 5.97
N GLU A 46 14.78 -3.77 5.57
CA GLU A 46 15.21 -4.40 4.33
C GLU A 46 14.37 -3.96 3.12
N GLY A 47 13.33 -3.12 3.35
CA GLY A 47 12.49 -2.61 2.29
C GLY A 47 11.29 -3.49 1.95
N TYR A 48 11.01 -4.51 2.77
CA TYR A 48 9.81 -5.33 2.58
C TYR A 48 8.60 -4.67 3.23
N LEU A 49 7.47 -4.71 2.51
CA LEU A 49 6.19 -4.28 3.06
C LEU A 49 5.78 -5.23 4.19
N ILE A 50 5.43 -4.67 5.34
CA ILE A 50 4.95 -5.44 6.48
C ILE A 50 3.52 -5.09 6.85
N ASP A 51 2.99 -3.97 6.36
CA ASP A 51 1.60 -3.57 6.57
C ASP A 51 1.20 -2.57 5.50
N GLY A 52 -0.11 -2.41 5.28
CA GLY A 52 -0.62 -1.46 4.30
C GLY A 52 -0.65 -1.99 2.87
N TYR A 53 -0.77 -3.29 2.69
CA TYR A 53 -0.78 -3.89 1.35
C TYR A 53 -1.92 -3.36 0.47
N THR A 54 -3.10 -3.15 1.05
CA THR A 54 -4.23 -2.60 0.29
C THR A 54 -3.90 -1.20 -0.23
N THR A 55 -3.30 -0.36 0.62
CA THR A 55 -2.84 0.97 0.20
C THR A 55 -1.81 0.88 -0.91
N TYR A 56 -0.86 -0.05 -0.80
CA TYR A 56 0.12 -0.30 -1.84
C TYR A 56 -0.54 -0.65 -3.18
N LEU A 57 -1.54 -1.54 -3.17
CA LEU A 57 -2.24 -1.95 -4.38
C LEU A 57 -3.01 -0.79 -5.01
N ILE A 58 -3.64 0.05 -4.20
CA ILE A 58 -4.33 1.24 -4.70
C ILE A 58 -3.34 2.18 -5.40
N CYS A 59 -2.20 2.43 -4.77
CA CYS A 59 -1.17 3.28 -5.37
C CYS A 59 -0.65 2.70 -6.68
N LYS A 60 -0.44 1.39 -6.73
CA LYS A 60 0.00 0.70 -7.93
C LYS A 60 -1.02 0.82 -9.06
N ASN A 61 -2.29 0.63 -8.76
CA ASN A 61 -3.37 0.73 -9.74
C ASN A 61 -3.54 2.16 -10.26
N ARG A 62 -3.17 3.15 -9.48
CA ARG A 62 -3.24 4.57 -9.88
C ARG A 62 -1.93 5.05 -10.49
N ASN A 63 -0.99 4.14 -10.74
CA ASN A 63 0.30 4.44 -11.37
C ASN A 63 1.12 5.50 -10.61
N LYS A 64 1.06 5.48 -9.30
CA LYS A 64 1.87 6.38 -8.48
C LYS A 64 3.32 5.92 -8.50
N LYS A 65 4.22 6.86 -8.75
CA LYS A 65 5.65 6.58 -8.81
C LYS A 65 6.29 6.58 -7.42
N TYR A 66 5.88 7.51 -6.58
CA TYR A 66 6.42 7.71 -5.25
C TYR A 66 5.30 7.67 -4.23
N VAL A 67 5.57 7.10 -3.08
CA VAL A 67 4.60 6.98 -1.99
C VAL A 67 5.25 7.30 -0.66
N ARG A 68 4.42 7.76 0.26
CA ARG A 68 4.86 7.96 1.65
C ARG A 68 4.83 6.62 2.37
N VAL A 69 5.92 6.29 3.06
CA VAL A 69 6.02 5.05 3.82
C VAL A 69 6.47 5.35 5.25
N VAL A 70 6.15 4.42 6.14
CA VAL A 70 6.55 4.46 7.54
C VAL A 70 7.47 3.27 7.79
N ARG A 71 8.49 3.46 8.63
CA ARG A 71 9.40 2.39 8.99
C ARG A 71 8.91 1.71 10.26
N GLY A 72 8.66 0.42 10.17
CA GLY A 72 8.23 -0.37 11.32
C GLY A 72 9.28 -1.34 11.83
#